data_abb0df1906239f155ee92769fd80081f
#
_entry.id   abb0df1906239f155ee92769fd80081f
#
_cell.length_a   1.000
_cell.length_b   1.000
_cell.length_c   1.000
_cell.angle_alpha   90.00
_cell.angle_beta   90.00
_cell.angle_gamma   90.00
#
_symmetry.space_group_name_H-M   'P 1'
#
loop_
_entity.id
_entity.type
_entity.pdbx_description
1 polymer ?
#
loop_
_entity_poly.entity_id
_entity_poly.type
_entity_poly.pdbx_seq_one_letter_code
_entity_poly.pdbx_strand_id
1 'polypeptide(L)'
;EQSLYGLLVGSGSECGNAIGEHISGSMEAFVDLMNKTAKELGCTDSNFVNTNGKHDDNHYTSTHDLALIGQKFFADDVLCRMSDTASYKIPASATLSQDLIPNSKNKLLPGKTYAYEYLVGSKTGYTANARSNLVSCAQKDGLKLICVVMMEESPQQFKDTISLFDYGFSNFSSVTAAKEDTTYQVKNGDLFANTFNQSDILSIDPDAKVLLPDTLTFADLDSELSYDNLEDGQAAVIHYSYEGQDLGSAPILFSSVTPFDFSAEPVSETESAALATADGSSQAEANSTQNSASNAQSSTDSSGTDGYANASSAN
;
A
#
# COMPACT_ATOMS: atom_id res chain seq x y z
N GLU A 1 -22.87 16.40 -4.28
CA GLU A 1 -22.41 15.73 -5.52
C GLU A 1 -22.27 16.73 -6.66
N GLN A 2 -23.33 17.47 -7.06
CA GLN A 2 -23.26 18.42 -8.19
C GLN A 2 -22.16 19.48 -8.04
N SER A 3 -21.95 19.99 -6.81
CA SER A 3 -20.86 20.95 -6.53
C SER A 3 -19.47 20.32 -6.72
N LEU A 4 -19.28 19.03 -6.39
CA LEU A 4 -18.03 18.32 -6.64
C LEU A 4 -17.77 18.17 -8.16
N TYR A 5 -18.79 17.79 -8.95
CA TYR A 5 -18.65 17.77 -10.40
C TYR A 5 -18.39 19.18 -10.99
N GLY A 6 -19.06 20.20 -10.46
CA GLY A 6 -18.81 21.59 -10.84
C GLY A 6 -17.37 22.01 -10.56
N LEU A 7 -16.80 21.57 -9.43
CA LEU A 7 -15.40 21.85 -9.05
C LEU A 7 -14.40 21.01 -9.87
N LEU A 8 -14.59 19.70 -9.94
CA LEU A 8 -13.59 18.80 -10.53
C LEU A 8 -13.59 18.85 -12.08
N VAL A 9 -14.76 18.89 -12.70
CA VAL A 9 -14.92 18.91 -14.16
C VAL A 9 -14.85 20.33 -14.69
N GLY A 10 -15.62 21.25 -14.08
CA GLY A 10 -15.75 22.62 -14.54
C GLY A 10 -14.71 23.60 -14.01
N SER A 11 -13.98 23.22 -12.95
CA SER A 11 -13.11 24.12 -12.19
C SER A 11 -13.88 25.36 -11.66
N GLY A 12 -15.13 25.17 -11.22
CA GLY A 12 -15.98 26.24 -10.71
C GLY A 12 -15.51 26.73 -9.35
N SER A 13 -15.01 27.95 -9.28
CA SER A 13 -14.52 28.57 -8.03
C SER A 13 -15.61 28.65 -6.96
N GLU A 14 -16.82 28.96 -7.37
CA GLU A 14 -17.98 29.05 -6.49
C GLU A 14 -18.35 27.71 -5.86
N CYS A 15 -18.09 26.61 -6.59
CA CYS A 15 -18.31 25.26 -6.07
C CYS A 15 -17.32 24.94 -4.93
N GLY A 16 -16.05 25.34 -5.06
CA GLY A 16 -15.06 25.21 -3.98
C GLY A 16 -15.46 25.99 -2.73
N ASN A 17 -15.89 27.24 -2.91
CA ASN A 17 -16.37 28.07 -1.82
C ASN A 17 -17.60 27.46 -1.12
N ALA A 18 -18.61 27.03 -1.88
CA ALA A 18 -19.83 26.43 -1.34
C ALA A 18 -19.56 25.11 -0.60
N ILE A 19 -18.62 24.29 -1.07
CA ILE A 19 -18.19 23.07 -0.37
C ILE A 19 -17.51 23.43 0.94
N GLY A 20 -16.58 24.39 0.93
CA GLY A 20 -15.86 24.81 2.12
C GLY A 20 -16.78 25.38 3.18
N GLU A 21 -17.69 26.27 2.79
CA GLU A 21 -18.68 26.87 3.66
C GLU A 21 -19.65 25.82 4.26
N HIS A 22 -20.05 24.82 3.46
CA HIS A 22 -20.90 23.72 3.92
C HIS A 22 -20.21 22.82 4.96
N ILE A 23 -18.92 22.53 4.79
CA ILE A 23 -18.17 21.63 5.66
C ILE A 23 -17.78 22.31 6.97
N SER A 24 -17.29 23.55 6.90
CA SER A 24 -16.64 24.25 8.04
C SER A 24 -17.39 25.48 8.54
N GLY A 25 -18.52 25.82 7.93
CA GLY A 25 -19.32 26.96 8.31
C GLY A 25 -18.84 28.31 7.76
N SER A 26 -17.58 28.42 7.35
CA SER A 26 -17.01 29.55 6.61
C SER A 26 -15.86 29.15 5.71
N MET A 27 -15.48 30.00 4.76
CA MET A 27 -14.33 29.77 3.89
C MET A 27 -13.01 29.82 4.68
N GLU A 28 -12.90 30.71 5.64
CA GLU A 28 -11.72 30.84 6.50
C GLU A 28 -11.50 29.57 7.32
N ALA A 29 -12.54 29.07 7.97
CA ALA A 29 -12.46 27.83 8.74
C ALA A 29 -12.13 26.62 7.85
N PHE A 30 -12.59 26.63 6.59
CA PHE A 30 -12.22 25.56 5.65
C PHE A 30 -10.77 25.67 5.17
N VAL A 31 -10.25 26.88 4.96
CA VAL A 31 -8.82 27.10 4.66
C VAL A 31 -7.94 26.62 5.82
N ASP A 32 -8.34 26.89 7.06
CA ASP A 32 -7.63 26.32 8.22
C ASP A 32 -7.64 24.80 8.22
N LEU A 33 -8.78 24.19 7.86
CA LEU A 33 -8.89 22.73 7.71
C LEU A 33 -8.01 22.20 6.57
N MET A 34 -7.96 22.89 5.41
CA MET A 34 -7.07 22.53 4.30
C MET A 34 -5.61 22.51 4.74
N ASN A 35 -5.14 23.58 5.43
CA ASN A 35 -3.76 23.66 5.91
C ASN A 35 -3.45 22.61 6.99
N LYS A 36 -4.40 22.34 7.88
CA LYS A 36 -4.27 21.27 8.87
C LYS A 36 -4.14 19.91 8.20
N THR A 37 -5.02 19.59 7.25
CA THR A 37 -4.99 18.31 6.52
C THR A 37 -3.70 18.16 5.70
N ALA A 38 -3.22 19.23 5.05
CA ALA A 38 -1.95 19.18 4.34
C ALA A 38 -0.78 18.81 5.27
N LYS A 39 -0.73 19.40 6.47
CA LYS A 39 0.29 19.06 7.49
C LYS A 39 0.18 17.60 7.96
N GLU A 40 -1.05 17.12 8.17
CA GLU A 40 -1.31 15.71 8.54
C GLU A 40 -0.87 14.73 7.45
N LEU A 41 -0.88 15.15 6.18
CA LEU A 41 -0.39 14.38 5.05
C LEU A 41 1.15 14.48 4.87
N GLY A 42 1.85 15.26 5.71
CA GLY A 42 3.30 15.45 5.63
C GLY A 42 3.76 16.58 4.70
N CYS A 43 2.84 17.44 4.21
CA CYS A 43 3.20 18.60 3.40
C CYS A 43 3.96 19.63 4.23
N THR A 44 5.16 20.00 3.78
CA THR A 44 6.04 20.97 4.45
C THR A 44 6.17 22.30 3.71
N ASP A 45 5.88 22.31 2.41
CA ASP A 45 6.09 23.43 1.50
C ASP A 45 4.79 23.94 0.88
N SER A 46 3.68 23.88 1.65
CA SER A 46 2.35 24.31 1.21
C SER A 46 1.70 25.26 2.21
N ASN A 47 1.02 26.27 1.68
CA ASN A 47 0.14 27.15 2.42
C ASN A 47 -1.06 27.54 1.54
N PHE A 48 -2.26 27.26 1.99
CA PHE A 48 -3.50 27.59 1.32
C PHE A 48 -4.14 28.81 1.98
N VAL A 49 -4.63 29.76 1.19
CA VAL A 49 -5.32 30.97 1.66
C VAL A 49 -6.71 31.14 1.06
N ASN A 50 -7.10 30.25 0.16
CA ASN A 50 -8.44 30.20 -0.42
C ASN A 50 -8.81 28.78 -0.87
N THR A 51 -10.10 28.56 -1.10
CA THR A 51 -10.69 27.24 -1.43
C THR A 51 -10.67 26.90 -2.91
N ASN A 52 -10.29 27.83 -3.78
CA ASN A 52 -10.51 27.73 -5.23
C ASN A 52 -9.24 27.88 -6.09
N GLY A 53 -8.09 28.08 -5.44
CA GLY A 53 -6.79 28.20 -6.15
C GLY A 53 -6.59 29.54 -6.86
N LYS A 54 -7.36 30.59 -6.53
CA LYS A 54 -7.12 31.94 -7.04
C LYS A 54 -5.77 32.43 -6.52
N HIS A 55 -5.02 33.12 -7.38
CA HIS A 55 -3.70 33.60 -7.05
C HIS A 55 -3.68 34.53 -5.84
N ASP A 56 -2.76 34.24 -4.94
CA ASP A 56 -2.31 35.06 -3.81
C ASP A 56 -0.85 34.72 -3.55
N ASP A 57 -0.02 35.68 -3.17
CA ASP A 57 1.42 35.47 -2.95
C ASP A 57 1.70 34.48 -1.79
N ASN A 58 0.75 34.36 -0.86
CA ASN A 58 0.81 33.39 0.25
C ASN A 58 0.15 32.05 -0.09
N HIS A 59 -0.35 31.85 -1.32
CA HIS A 59 -0.97 30.60 -1.76
C HIS A 59 0.02 29.82 -2.61
N TYR A 60 0.74 28.89 -2.00
CA TYR A 60 1.81 28.15 -2.63
C TYR A 60 1.83 26.67 -2.21
N THR A 61 2.51 25.87 -3.01
CA THR A 61 2.72 24.44 -2.79
C THR A 61 3.96 23.97 -3.57
N SER A 62 4.38 22.74 -3.36
CA SER A 62 5.44 22.06 -4.11
C SER A 62 4.90 20.88 -4.91
N THR A 63 5.68 20.35 -5.85
CA THR A 63 5.34 19.11 -6.57
C THR A 63 5.27 17.91 -5.63
N HIS A 64 6.14 17.85 -4.64
CA HIS A 64 6.15 16.81 -3.61
C HIS A 64 4.85 16.85 -2.79
N ASP A 65 4.49 18.01 -2.25
CA ASP A 65 3.28 18.14 -1.43
C ASP A 65 2.00 17.85 -2.22
N LEU A 66 1.93 18.31 -3.49
CA LEU A 66 0.82 17.95 -4.37
C LEU A 66 0.77 16.44 -4.69
N ALA A 67 1.92 15.76 -4.71
CA ALA A 67 1.92 14.30 -4.86
C ALA A 67 1.33 13.62 -3.62
N LEU A 68 1.66 14.07 -2.40
CA LEU A 68 1.06 13.56 -1.15
C LEU A 68 -0.45 13.80 -1.10
N ILE A 69 -0.90 15.01 -1.46
CA ILE A 69 -2.34 15.32 -1.57
C ILE A 69 -2.99 14.45 -2.65
N GLY A 70 -2.31 14.26 -3.79
CA GLY A 70 -2.74 13.39 -4.88
C GLY A 70 -2.91 11.94 -4.43
N GLN A 71 -1.99 11.40 -3.64
CA GLN A 71 -2.11 10.04 -3.08
C GLN A 71 -3.41 9.89 -2.29
N LYS A 72 -3.71 10.84 -1.41
CA LYS A 72 -4.94 10.82 -0.63
C LYS A 72 -6.19 10.96 -1.51
N PHE A 73 -6.15 11.87 -2.49
CA PHE A 73 -7.28 12.12 -3.40
C PHE A 73 -7.59 10.89 -4.27
N PHE A 74 -6.58 10.32 -4.91
CA PHE A 74 -6.74 9.20 -5.83
C PHE A 74 -6.83 7.82 -5.13
N ALA A 75 -6.79 7.77 -3.80
CA ALA A 75 -7.19 6.60 -3.04
C ALA A 75 -8.71 6.40 -3.00
N ASP A 76 -9.50 7.45 -3.31
CA ASP A 76 -10.95 7.40 -3.34
C ASP A 76 -11.47 7.20 -4.78
N ASP A 77 -12.12 6.06 -5.03
CA ASP A 77 -12.64 5.68 -6.36
C ASP A 77 -13.74 6.63 -6.85
N VAL A 78 -14.49 7.27 -5.95
CA VAL A 78 -15.53 8.24 -6.35
C VAL A 78 -14.88 9.50 -6.88
N LEU A 79 -13.86 10.01 -6.19
CA LEU A 79 -13.10 11.17 -6.64
C LEU A 79 -12.33 10.88 -7.94
N CYS A 80 -11.78 9.68 -8.09
CA CYS A 80 -11.17 9.23 -9.35
C CYS A 80 -12.18 9.34 -10.50
N ARG A 81 -13.34 8.70 -10.38
CA ARG A 81 -14.39 8.72 -11.42
C ARG A 81 -14.85 10.14 -11.74
N MET A 82 -15.04 10.99 -10.73
CA MET A 82 -15.44 12.39 -10.95
C MET A 82 -14.36 13.17 -11.71
N SER A 83 -13.09 13.00 -11.36
CA SER A 83 -11.97 13.72 -11.98
C SER A 83 -11.61 13.21 -13.39
N ASP A 84 -12.02 11.98 -13.75
CA ASP A 84 -11.90 11.40 -15.09
C ASP A 84 -13.12 11.70 -15.99
N THR A 85 -14.12 12.45 -15.49
CA THR A 85 -15.32 12.78 -16.23
C THR A 85 -15.06 13.92 -17.23
N ALA A 86 -15.37 13.68 -18.51
CA ALA A 86 -15.16 14.67 -19.58
C ALA A 86 -16.19 15.81 -19.54
N SER A 87 -17.44 15.50 -19.21
CA SER A 87 -18.53 16.49 -19.04
C SER A 87 -19.60 15.94 -18.11
N TYR A 88 -20.27 16.80 -17.38
CA TYR A 88 -21.35 16.41 -16.46
C TYR A 88 -22.53 17.35 -16.60
N LYS A 89 -23.75 16.80 -16.62
CA LYS A 89 -24.97 17.60 -16.71
C LYS A 89 -25.53 17.90 -15.31
N ILE A 90 -25.50 19.15 -14.93
CA ILE A 90 -26.18 19.66 -13.73
C ILE A 90 -27.55 20.16 -14.18
N PRO A 91 -28.66 19.51 -13.78
CA PRO A 91 -29.99 19.87 -14.26
C PRO A 91 -30.45 21.22 -13.69
N ALA A 92 -31.33 21.87 -14.44
CA ALA A 92 -32.03 23.08 -13.99
C ALA A 92 -32.70 22.86 -12.64
N SER A 93 -32.79 23.91 -11.83
CA SER A 93 -33.39 23.90 -10.50
C SER A 93 -34.15 25.20 -10.25
N ALA A 94 -34.71 25.36 -9.07
CA ALA A 94 -35.41 26.62 -8.70
C ALA A 94 -34.51 27.85 -8.78
N THR A 95 -33.19 27.69 -8.62
CA THR A 95 -32.18 28.75 -8.67
C THR A 95 -31.35 28.77 -9.95
N LEU A 96 -31.43 27.71 -10.74
CA LEU A 96 -30.71 27.54 -12.03
C LEU A 96 -31.72 27.38 -13.16
N SER A 97 -31.94 28.42 -13.95
CA SER A 97 -32.99 28.49 -14.97
C SER A 97 -32.83 27.52 -16.14
N GLN A 98 -31.65 26.96 -16.36
CA GLN A 98 -31.33 26.00 -17.42
C GLN A 98 -30.24 25.04 -16.97
N ASP A 99 -30.13 23.90 -17.68
CA ASP A 99 -29.06 22.92 -17.44
C ASP A 99 -27.69 23.56 -17.60
N LEU A 100 -26.77 23.24 -16.69
CA LEU A 100 -25.35 23.60 -16.78
C LEU A 100 -24.54 22.36 -17.13
N ILE A 101 -23.70 22.45 -18.16
CA ILE A 101 -22.86 21.33 -18.60
C ILE A 101 -21.38 21.72 -18.52
N PRO A 102 -20.74 21.60 -17.35
CA PRO A 102 -19.30 21.78 -17.23
C PRO A 102 -18.55 20.75 -18.07
N ASN A 103 -17.49 21.20 -18.72
CA ASN A 103 -16.62 20.38 -19.53
C ASN A 103 -15.19 20.45 -19.00
N SER A 104 -14.55 19.31 -18.89
CA SER A 104 -13.17 19.20 -18.45
C SER A 104 -12.20 19.80 -19.47
N LYS A 105 -11.25 20.59 -18.98
CA LYS A 105 -10.13 21.13 -19.76
C LYS A 105 -8.97 20.15 -19.90
N ASN A 106 -9.03 19.01 -19.20
CA ASN A 106 -8.00 17.97 -19.27
C ASN A 106 -7.99 17.33 -20.67
N LYS A 107 -6.82 17.31 -21.29
CA LYS A 107 -6.62 16.70 -22.62
C LYS A 107 -6.10 15.26 -22.56
N LEU A 108 -5.84 14.72 -21.35
CA LEU A 108 -5.48 13.29 -21.16
C LEU A 108 -6.71 12.38 -21.19
N LEU A 109 -7.93 12.94 -21.08
CA LEU A 109 -9.17 12.17 -21.08
C LEU A 109 -9.42 11.42 -22.39
N PRO A 110 -10.16 10.30 -22.36
CA PRO A 110 -10.52 9.55 -23.57
C PRO A 110 -11.13 10.43 -24.65
N GLY A 111 -10.67 10.25 -25.89
CA GLY A 111 -11.13 11.03 -27.07
C GLY A 111 -10.58 12.45 -27.14
N LYS A 112 -9.68 12.88 -26.29
CA LYS A 112 -8.98 14.16 -26.36
C LYS A 112 -7.62 14.01 -27.04
N THR A 113 -6.97 15.16 -27.34
CA THR A 113 -5.74 15.24 -28.16
C THR A 113 -4.55 14.47 -27.57
N TYR A 114 -4.46 14.38 -26.24
CA TYR A 114 -3.39 13.72 -25.51
C TYR A 114 -3.94 12.57 -24.66
N ALA A 115 -5.00 11.89 -25.13
CA ALA A 115 -5.63 10.79 -24.38
C ALA A 115 -4.58 9.78 -23.91
N TYR A 116 -4.63 9.45 -22.62
CA TYR A 116 -3.74 8.48 -22.01
C TYR A 116 -4.53 7.28 -21.50
N GLU A 117 -4.22 6.11 -22.05
CA GLU A 117 -5.02 4.88 -21.87
C GLU A 117 -5.17 4.46 -20.39
N TYR A 118 -4.11 4.67 -19.59
CA TYR A 118 -4.05 4.22 -18.20
C TYR A 118 -4.50 5.28 -17.19
N LEU A 119 -5.03 6.41 -17.65
CA LEU A 119 -5.47 7.50 -16.78
C LEU A 119 -6.57 7.03 -15.82
N VAL A 120 -6.42 7.33 -14.53
CA VAL A 120 -7.40 7.07 -13.47
C VAL A 120 -8.15 8.34 -13.10
N GLY A 121 -7.47 9.47 -13.13
CA GLY A 121 -8.05 10.76 -12.83
C GLY A 121 -7.02 11.88 -12.87
N SER A 122 -7.49 13.12 -12.90
CA SER A 122 -6.60 14.27 -12.96
C SER A 122 -7.30 15.59 -12.67
N LYS A 123 -6.51 16.61 -12.33
CA LYS A 123 -6.98 17.98 -12.16
C LYS A 123 -6.02 18.99 -12.77
N THR A 124 -6.52 19.80 -13.67
CA THR A 124 -5.79 20.95 -14.25
C THR A 124 -5.93 22.18 -13.38
N GLY A 125 -4.89 23.02 -13.35
CA GLY A 125 -4.91 24.36 -12.77
C GLY A 125 -4.24 25.38 -13.69
N TYR A 126 -4.75 26.61 -13.69
CA TYR A 126 -4.13 27.71 -14.42
C TYR A 126 -4.40 29.06 -13.76
N THR A 127 -3.35 29.81 -13.52
CA THR A 127 -3.39 31.28 -13.33
C THR A 127 -2.26 31.91 -14.16
N ALA A 128 -2.31 33.22 -14.39
CA ALA A 128 -1.25 33.91 -15.14
C ALA A 128 0.13 33.76 -14.45
N ASN A 129 0.15 33.70 -13.13
CA ASN A 129 1.38 33.57 -12.32
C ASN A 129 1.85 32.12 -12.23
N ALA A 130 0.94 31.18 -11.93
CA ALA A 130 1.26 29.76 -11.77
C ALA A 130 1.36 29.01 -13.10
N ARG A 131 0.94 29.60 -14.22
CA ARG A 131 0.88 28.96 -15.54
C ARG A 131 0.04 27.69 -15.55
N SER A 132 0.38 26.72 -16.39
CA SER A 132 -0.35 25.46 -16.48
C SER A 132 0.19 24.43 -15.50
N ASN A 133 -0.71 23.88 -14.69
CA ASN A 133 -0.40 22.85 -13.70
C ASN A 133 -1.31 21.65 -13.93
N LEU A 134 -0.80 20.46 -13.62
CA LEU A 134 -1.52 19.22 -13.77
C LEU A 134 -1.09 18.21 -12.68
N VAL A 135 -2.08 17.71 -11.93
CA VAL A 135 -1.90 16.55 -11.05
C VAL A 135 -2.71 15.41 -11.67
N SER A 136 -2.08 14.27 -11.87
CA SER A 136 -2.69 13.13 -12.55
C SER A 136 -2.33 11.83 -11.86
N CYS A 137 -3.23 10.86 -11.96
CA CYS A 137 -3.00 9.48 -11.53
C CYS A 137 -3.23 8.55 -12.72
N ALA A 138 -2.34 7.58 -12.90
CA ALA A 138 -2.47 6.51 -13.87
C ALA A 138 -2.21 5.17 -13.21
N GLN A 139 -2.84 4.09 -13.72
CA GLN A 139 -2.66 2.75 -13.21
C GLN A 139 -2.50 1.75 -14.34
N LYS A 140 -1.46 0.92 -14.26
CA LYS A 140 -1.16 -0.14 -15.21
C LYS A 140 -0.55 -1.33 -14.47
N ASP A 141 -0.99 -2.54 -14.76
CA ASP A 141 -0.44 -3.81 -14.25
C ASP A 141 -0.26 -3.84 -12.71
N GLY A 142 -1.20 -3.21 -11.98
CA GLY A 142 -1.18 -3.13 -10.52
C GLY A 142 -0.33 -1.99 -9.95
N LEU A 143 0.49 -1.32 -10.75
CA LEU A 143 1.25 -0.13 -10.36
C LEU A 143 0.38 1.12 -10.57
N LYS A 144 0.21 1.91 -9.50
CA LYS A 144 -0.48 3.21 -9.52
C LYS A 144 0.56 4.33 -9.36
N LEU A 145 0.62 5.24 -10.31
CA LEU A 145 1.56 6.36 -10.33
C LEU A 145 0.82 7.69 -10.21
N ILE A 146 1.41 8.62 -9.48
CA ILE A 146 0.95 10.01 -9.41
C ILE A 146 2.02 10.89 -10.06
N CYS A 147 1.58 11.73 -10.96
CA CYS A 147 2.43 12.68 -11.67
C CYS A 147 1.97 14.12 -11.38
N VAL A 148 2.90 14.98 -11.03
CA VAL A 148 2.67 16.40 -10.77
C VAL A 148 3.57 17.21 -11.69
N VAL A 149 2.97 18.03 -12.55
CA VAL A 149 3.65 18.97 -13.44
C VAL A 149 3.18 20.39 -13.11
N MET A 150 4.10 21.30 -12.88
CA MET A 150 3.80 22.67 -12.47
C MET A 150 4.50 23.71 -13.35
N MET A 151 3.87 24.88 -13.49
CA MET A 151 4.42 26.08 -14.16
C MET A 151 4.77 25.89 -15.64
N GLU A 152 4.06 25.02 -16.34
CA GLU A 152 4.31 24.74 -17.76
C GLU A 152 3.56 25.67 -18.71
N GLU A 153 4.09 25.80 -19.94
CA GLU A 153 3.36 26.39 -21.06
C GLU A 153 2.47 25.33 -21.72
N SER A 154 1.17 25.63 -21.83
CA SER A 154 0.24 24.71 -22.50
C SER A 154 0.60 24.53 -23.98
N PRO A 155 0.62 23.30 -24.52
CA PRO A 155 0.12 22.05 -23.94
C PRO A 155 1.20 21.15 -23.30
N GLN A 156 2.37 21.68 -22.92
CA GLN A 156 3.52 20.88 -22.50
C GLN A 156 3.23 20.05 -21.25
N GLN A 157 2.43 20.55 -20.30
CA GLN A 157 2.05 19.79 -19.10
C GLN A 157 1.44 18.41 -19.42
N PHE A 158 0.72 18.26 -20.54
CA PHE A 158 0.15 16.95 -20.92
C PHE A 158 1.21 16.01 -21.50
N LYS A 159 2.15 16.55 -22.29
CA LYS A 159 3.23 15.77 -22.89
C LYS A 159 4.20 15.26 -21.83
N ASP A 160 4.59 16.14 -20.91
CA ASP A 160 5.51 15.78 -19.82
C ASP A 160 4.87 14.76 -18.88
N THR A 161 3.59 14.92 -18.58
CA THR A 161 2.84 13.91 -17.79
C THR A 161 2.85 12.54 -18.47
N ILE A 162 2.61 12.45 -19.79
CA ILE A 162 2.67 11.19 -20.53
C ILE A 162 4.07 10.60 -20.46
N SER A 163 5.11 11.42 -20.73
CA SER A 163 6.50 10.96 -20.72
C SER A 163 6.94 10.44 -19.34
N LEU A 164 6.47 11.10 -18.27
CA LEU A 164 6.76 10.68 -16.90
C LEU A 164 6.02 9.39 -16.53
N PHE A 165 4.77 9.22 -16.93
CA PHE A 165 4.05 7.96 -16.74
C PHE A 165 4.68 6.82 -17.54
N ASP A 166 5.02 7.05 -18.81
CA ASP A 166 5.69 6.05 -19.64
C ASP A 166 7.05 5.65 -19.06
N TYR A 167 7.81 6.60 -18.52
CA TYR A 167 9.05 6.32 -17.80
C TYR A 167 8.77 5.48 -16.56
N GLY A 168 7.79 5.85 -15.72
CA GLY A 168 7.46 5.13 -14.50
C GLY A 168 7.03 3.69 -14.79
N PHE A 169 6.12 3.49 -15.75
CA PHE A 169 5.64 2.14 -16.11
C PHE A 169 6.66 1.29 -16.88
N SER A 170 7.72 1.90 -17.43
CA SER A 170 8.79 1.18 -18.14
C SER A 170 9.99 0.85 -17.27
N ASN A 171 10.07 1.39 -16.06
CA ASN A 171 11.23 1.22 -15.19
C ASN A 171 10.89 0.70 -13.79
N PHE A 172 9.60 0.58 -13.48
CA PHE A 172 9.14 0.13 -12.17
C PHE A 172 7.98 -0.84 -12.30
N SER A 173 7.94 -1.81 -11.42
CA SER A 173 6.85 -2.76 -11.26
C SER A 173 6.33 -2.79 -9.83
N SER A 174 5.10 -3.27 -9.67
CA SER A 174 4.49 -3.50 -8.35
C SER A 174 4.42 -4.99 -8.10
N VAL A 175 5.21 -5.48 -7.16
CA VAL A 175 5.28 -6.90 -6.82
C VAL A 175 4.56 -7.20 -5.51
N THR A 176 4.06 -8.41 -5.35
CA THR A 176 3.40 -8.85 -4.12
C THR A 176 4.45 -9.38 -3.15
N ALA A 177 4.65 -8.70 -2.02
CA ALA A 177 5.65 -9.09 -1.02
C ALA A 177 5.51 -10.56 -0.57
N ALA A 178 4.29 -11.01 -0.30
CA ALA A 178 4.03 -12.39 0.13
C ALA A 178 4.48 -13.47 -0.88
N LYS A 179 4.65 -13.12 -2.17
CA LYS A 179 5.11 -14.05 -3.20
C LYS A 179 6.63 -14.03 -3.37
N GLU A 180 7.23 -12.86 -3.21
CA GLU A 180 8.64 -12.62 -3.52
C GLU A 180 9.54 -12.77 -2.27
N ASP A 181 9.02 -12.40 -1.09
CA ASP A 181 9.80 -12.48 0.15
C ASP A 181 10.03 -13.94 0.56
N THR A 182 11.30 -14.32 0.66
CA THR A 182 11.72 -15.64 1.13
C THR A 182 12.32 -15.59 2.53
N THR A 183 12.51 -14.41 3.11
CA THR A 183 13.16 -14.18 4.41
C THR A 183 12.17 -14.36 5.55
N TYR A 184 11.00 -13.74 5.42
CA TYR A 184 9.96 -13.73 6.46
C TYR A 184 8.80 -14.67 6.16
N GLN A 185 8.87 -15.48 5.10
CA GLN A 185 7.90 -16.54 4.90
C GLN A 185 7.95 -17.51 6.09
N VAL A 186 6.85 -17.62 6.81
CA VAL A 186 6.68 -18.67 7.81
C VAL A 186 6.59 -20.00 7.05
N LYS A 187 7.73 -20.63 6.85
CA LYS A 187 7.74 -22.00 6.31
C LYS A 187 7.12 -22.88 7.38
N ASN A 188 6.07 -23.62 7.05
CA ASN A 188 5.46 -24.65 7.86
C ASN A 188 6.52 -25.66 8.32
N GLY A 189 7.31 -25.32 9.29
CA GLY A 189 8.42 -26.09 9.85
C GLY A 189 8.13 -26.44 11.30
N ASP A 190 7.69 -27.62 11.51
CA ASP A 190 7.99 -28.51 12.65
C ASP A 190 7.48 -28.17 14.05
N LEU A 191 7.38 -26.93 14.51
CA LEU A 191 7.04 -26.68 15.90
C LEU A 191 5.55 -26.41 16.15
N PHE A 192 4.84 -25.87 15.18
CA PHE A 192 3.43 -25.47 15.31
C PHE A 192 2.47 -26.24 14.41
N ALA A 193 2.95 -26.87 13.34
CA ALA A 193 2.13 -27.59 12.37
C ALA A 193 1.31 -28.75 13.01
N ASN A 194 1.84 -29.38 14.06
CA ASN A 194 1.15 -30.47 14.77
C ASN A 194 0.21 -30.00 15.89
N THR A 195 0.28 -28.71 16.27
CA THR A 195 -0.49 -28.18 17.41
C THR A 195 -1.75 -27.44 16.95
N PHE A 196 -1.77 -26.90 15.72
CA PHE A 196 -2.84 -26.02 15.23
C PHE A 196 -3.42 -26.43 13.88
N ASN A 197 -3.59 -27.70 13.59
CA ASN A 197 -4.21 -28.22 12.35
C ASN A 197 -3.60 -27.68 11.05
N GLN A 198 -2.29 -27.51 10.99
CA GLN A 198 -1.54 -27.10 9.77
C GLN A 198 -1.92 -25.71 9.20
N SER A 199 -2.59 -24.86 9.94
CA SER A 199 -2.80 -23.47 9.49
C SER A 199 -1.64 -22.58 9.96
N ASP A 200 -1.15 -21.77 9.04
CA ASP A 200 -0.14 -20.74 9.36
C ASP A 200 -0.72 -19.75 10.36
N ILE A 201 -0.06 -19.56 11.49
CA ILE A 201 -0.50 -18.60 12.53
C ILE A 201 -0.21 -17.17 12.08
N LEU A 202 0.83 -16.99 11.28
CA LEU A 202 1.28 -15.71 10.74
C LEU A 202 1.46 -15.85 9.23
N SER A 203 1.09 -14.80 8.49
CA SER A 203 1.35 -14.70 7.06
C SER A 203 1.64 -13.26 6.68
N ILE A 204 2.49 -13.05 5.67
CA ILE A 204 2.62 -11.74 5.04
C ILE A 204 1.29 -11.44 4.35
N ASP A 205 0.82 -10.20 4.48
CA ASP A 205 -0.40 -9.74 3.80
C ASP A 205 -0.34 -10.06 2.29
N PRO A 206 -1.26 -10.89 1.76
CA PRO A 206 -1.26 -11.29 0.37
C PRO A 206 -1.49 -10.13 -0.61
N ASP A 207 -2.04 -9.01 -0.13
CA ASP A 207 -2.35 -7.83 -0.93
C ASP A 207 -1.26 -6.75 -0.83
N ALA A 208 -0.29 -6.91 0.07
CA ALA A 208 0.80 -5.95 0.24
C ALA A 208 1.69 -5.89 -1.00
N LYS A 209 1.89 -4.67 -1.48
CA LYS A 209 2.67 -4.35 -2.68
C LYS A 209 3.93 -3.59 -2.34
N VAL A 210 5.01 -3.95 -3.01
CA VAL A 210 6.31 -3.28 -2.94
C VAL A 210 6.65 -2.78 -4.34
N LEU A 211 7.14 -1.55 -4.40
CA LEU A 211 7.66 -0.97 -5.63
C LEU A 211 9.03 -1.59 -5.94
N LEU A 212 9.20 -2.14 -7.13
CA LEU A 212 10.46 -2.73 -7.55
C LEU A 212 10.96 -2.02 -8.83
N PRO A 213 12.12 -1.36 -8.78
CA PRO A 213 12.82 -0.93 -10.00
C PRO A 213 13.18 -2.13 -10.87
N ASP A 214 12.97 -2.05 -12.19
CA ASP A 214 13.23 -3.16 -13.11
C ASP A 214 14.73 -3.56 -13.20
N THR A 215 15.61 -2.72 -12.65
CA THR A 215 17.04 -3.00 -12.52
C THR A 215 17.40 -3.87 -11.32
N LEU A 216 16.43 -4.12 -10.43
CA LEU A 216 16.61 -4.88 -9.19
C LEU A 216 15.76 -6.15 -9.19
N THR A 217 16.17 -7.11 -8.40
CA THR A 217 15.36 -8.25 -7.98
C THR A 217 14.90 -8.03 -6.55
N PHE A 218 13.86 -8.72 -6.11
CA PHE A 218 13.36 -8.58 -4.73
C PHE A 218 14.43 -8.97 -3.68
N ALA A 219 15.36 -9.84 -4.05
CA ALA A 219 16.47 -10.27 -3.18
C ALA A 219 17.56 -9.19 -2.98
N ASP A 220 17.55 -8.13 -3.80
CA ASP A 220 18.48 -7.00 -3.67
C ASP A 220 17.99 -5.95 -2.66
N LEU A 221 16.74 -6.09 -2.17
CA LEU A 221 16.15 -5.16 -1.23
C LEU A 221 16.61 -5.42 0.19
N ASP A 222 16.91 -4.35 0.90
CA ASP A 222 17.03 -4.38 2.36
C ASP A 222 15.63 -4.52 2.98
N SER A 223 15.51 -5.31 4.06
CA SER A 223 14.26 -5.51 4.76
C SER A 223 14.45 -5.42 6.27
N GLU A 224 13.55 -4.69 6.93
CA GLU A 224 13.56 -4.48 8.39
C GLU A 224 12.17 -4.71 8.97
N LEU A 225 12.12 -5.44 10.12
CA LEU A 225 10.89 -5.64 10.88
C LEU A 225 10.66 -4.47 11.85
N SER A 226 9.46 -3.90 11.80
CA SER A 226 8.97 -2.94 12.79
C SER A 226 7.82 -3.53 13.60
N TYR A 227 7.79 -3.18 14.88
CA TYR A 227 6.72 -3.51 15.81
C TYR A 227 6.00 -2.25 16.33
N ASP A 228 6.29 -1.11 15.73
CA ASP A 228 5.73 0.17 16.11
C ASP A 228 4.42 0.46 15.35
N ASN A 229 3.46 1.08 16.06
CA ASN A 229 2.19 1.55 15.49
C ASN A 229 1.40 0.48 14.72
N LEU A 230 1.37 -0.74 15.24
CA LEU A 230 0.65 -1.85 14.62
C LEU A 230 -0.87 -1.61 14.64
N GLU A 231 -1.53 -1.97 13.56
CA GLU A 231 -2.98 -2.02 13.47
C GLU A 231 -3.53 -3.35 14.02
N ASP A 232 -4.85 -3.40 14.28
CA ASP A 232 -5.50 -4.62 14.77
C ASP A 232 -5.29 -5.77 13.78
N GLY A 233 -4.83 -6.90 14.31
CA GLY A 233 -4.55 -8.11 13.51
C GLY A 233 -3.14 -8.17 12.92
N GLN A 234 -2.30 -7.15 13.11
CA GLN A 234 -0.91 -7.16 12.69
C GLN A 234 0.00 -7.68 13.81
N ALA A 235 0.97 -8.51 13.46
CA ALA A 235 2.03 -8.98 14.35
C ALA A 235 3.31 -8.15 14.22
N ALA A 236 3.60 -7.67 13.01
CA ALA A 236 4.73 -6.82 12.65
C ALA A 236 4.48 -6.18 11.29
N VAL A 237 5.34 -5.24 10.90
CA VAL A 237 5.39 -4.69 9.53
C VAL A 237 6.81 -4.87 9.01
N ILE A 238 6.96 -5.40 7.80
CA ILE A 238 8.24 -5.47 7.09
C ILE A 238 8.34 -4.19 6.26
N HIS A 239 9.41 -3.43 6.41
CA HIS A 239 9.76 -2.30 5.55
C HIS A 239 10.81 -2.73 4.55
N TYR A 240 10.60 -2.44 3.28
CA TYR A 240 11.54 -2.74 2.19
C TYR A 240 12.16 -1.46 1.67
N SER A 241 13.48 -1.46 1.53
CA SER A 241 14.23 -0.30 1.04
C SER A 241 15.38 -0.72 0.13
N TYR A 242 15.90 0.22 -0.64
CA TYR A 242 17.13 0.06 -1.41
C TYR A 242 17.93 1.37 -1.36
N GLU A 243 19.20 1.31 -0.96
CA GLU A 243 20.07 2.49 -0.79
C GLU A 243 19.43 3.59 0.07
N GLY A 244 18.63 3.18 1.09
CA GLY A 244 17.92 4.09 1.99
C GLY A 244 16.65 4.72 1.42
N GLN A 245 16.22 4.36 0.21
CA GLN A 245 14.94 4.74 -0.35
C GLN A 245 13.87 3.72 0.05
N ASP A 246 12.76 4.20 0.61
CA ASP A 246 11.61 3.36 0.94
C ASP A 246 10.91 2.91 -0.35
N LEU A 247 10.71 1.60 -0.49
CA LEU A 247 10.05 0.96 -1.63
C LEU A 247 8.70 0.36 -1.26
N GLY A 248 8.31 0.42 0.02
CA GLY A 248 7.03 -0.05 0.51
C GLY A 248 7.15 -0.94 1.74
N SER A 249 6.00 -1.40 2.22
CA SER A 249 5.92 -2.23 3.41
C SER A 249 4.88 -3.34 3.26
N ALA A 250 5.05 -4.40 4.04
CA ALA A 250 4.12 -5.50 4.10
C ALA A 250 3.82 -5.88 5.56
N PRO A 251 2.56 -5.79 5.99
CA PRO A 251 2.14 -6.30 7.29
C PRO A 251 2.30 -7.83 7.38
N ILE A 252 2.72 -8.31 8.53
CA ILE A 252 2.59 -9.71 8.93
C ILE A 252 1.31 -9.81 9.75
N LEU A 253 0.35 -10.55 9.25
CA LEU A 253 -0.97 -10.70 9.83
C LEU A 253 -1.08 -11.97 10.65
N PHE A 254 -1.83 -11.91 11.75
CA PHE A 254 -2.31 -13.12 12.41
C PHE A 254 -3.36 -13.78 11.51
N SER A 255 -3.21 -15.07 11.25
CA SER A 255 -4.27 -15.86 10.63
C SER A 255 -5.53 -15.76 11.47
N SER A 256 -6.69 -15.62 10.84
CA SER A 256 -7.97 -15.71 11.52
C SER A 256 -8.17 -17.16 12.02
N VAL A 257 -7.57 -17.47 13.16
CA VAL A 257 -7.88 -18.70 13.88
C VAL A 257 -9.32 -18.50 14.35
N THR A 258 -10.25 -19.32 13.86
CA THR A 258 -11.59 -19.41 14.47
C THR A 258 -11.37 -19.63 15.96
N PRO A 259 -11.90 -18.78 16.84
CA PRO A 259 -11.70 -18.94 18.28
C PRO A 259 -12.07 -20.38 18.65
N PHE A 260 -11.21 -21.06 19.39
CA PHE A 260 -11.51 -22.39 19.87
C PHE A 260 -12.77 -22.28 20.72
N ASP A 261 -13.84 -22.95 20.30
CA ASP A 261 -15.10 -22.95 21.02
C ASP A 261 -14.96 -23.85 22.26
N PHE A 262 -14.59 -23.24 23.37
CA PHE A 262 -14.54 -23.92 24.66
C PHE A 262 -15.92 -24.33 25.21
N SER A 263 -17.01 -23.96 24.54
CA SER A 263 -18.37 -24.36 24.88
C SER A 263 -18.80 -25.67 24.20
N ALA A 264 -18.01 -26.18 23.26
CA ALA A 264 -18.27 -27.47 22.64
C ALA A 264 -18.11 -28.57 23.69
N GLU A 265 -19.15 -29.37 23.88
CA GLU A 265 -19.11 -30.51 24.80
C GLU A 265 -17.96 -31.46 24.42
N PRO A 266 -17.26 -32.05 25.40
CA PRO A 266 -16.18 -32.99 25.11
C PRO A 266 -16.74 -34.15 24.30
N VAL A 267 -16.10 -34.47 23.18
CA VAL A 267 -16.45 -35.63 22.34
C VAL A 267 -16.52 -36.86 23.22
N SER A 268 -17.65 -37.56 23.23
CA SER A 268 -17.85 -38.72 24.07
C SER A 268 -16.76 -39.77 23.81
N GLU A 269 -16.30 -40.45 24.84
CA GLU A 269 -15.22 -41.46 24.76
C GLU A 269 -15.48 -42.56 23.70
N THR A 270 -16.72 -42.71 23.25
CA THR A 270 -17.12 -43.65 22.19
C THR A 270 -16.67 -43.24 20.80
N GLU A 271 -16.53 -41.94 20.52
CA GLU A 271 -16.02 -41.46 19.21
C GLU A 271 -14.48 -41.45 19.17
N SER A 272 -13.83 -41.24 20.31
CA SER A 272 -12.37 -41.34 20.42
C SER A 272 -11.85 -42.78 20.17
N ALA A 273 -12.63 -43.80 20.53
CA ALA A 273 -12.28 -45.19 20.27
C ALA A 273 -12.45 -45.58 18.77
N ALA A 274 -13.35 -44.91 18.04
CA ALA A 274 -13.56 -45.16 16.60
C ALA A 274 -12.44 -44.56 15.74
N LEU A 275 -11.84 -43.43 16.14
CA LEU A 275 -10.67 -42.86 15.45
C LEU A 275 -9.38 -43.66 15.70
N ALA A 276 -9.24 -44.29 16.87
CA ALA A 276 -8.05 -45.10 17.22
C ALA A 276 -8.03 -46.48 16.54
N THR A 277 -9.16 -46.96 16.01
CA THR A 277 -9.26 -48.27 15.34
C THR A 277 -9.15 -48.19 13.79
N ALA A 278 -9.12 -47.00 13.21
CA ALA A 278 -9.00 -46.84 11.77
C ALA A 278 -7.55 -46.88 11.22
N ASP A 279 -6.55 -46.84 12.09
CA ASP A 279 -5.12 -46.80 11.72
C ASP A 279 -4.32 -48.05 12.08
N GLY A 280 -5.00 -49.19 12.20
CA GLY A 280 -4.40 -50.46 12.66
C GLY A 280 -4.73 -51.66 11.80
N SER A 281 -4.49 -51.63 10.50
CA SER A 281 -4.48 -52.86 9.69
C SER A 281 -3.57 -52.78 8.48
N SER A 282 -2.29 -53.14 8.68
CA SER A 282 -1.57 -53.97 7.71
C SER A 282 -0.23 -54.44 8.28
N GLN A 283 -0.18 -55.78 8.42
CA GLN A 283 0.98 -56.67 8.32
C GLN A 283 1.87 -56.85 9.57
N ALA A 284 1.52 -57.88 10.31
CA ALA A 284 2.47 -58.69 11.05
C ALA A 284 2.62 -60.04 10.35
N GLU A 285 3.77 -60.32 9.85
CA GLU A 285 4.27 -61.73 9.68
C GLU A 285 5.69 -61.84 10.17
N ALA A 286 5.76 -62.68 11.14
CA ALA A 286 6.79 -63.51 11.71
C ALA A 286 8.24 -63.46 11.19
N ASN A 287 9.20 -63.28 12.08
CA ASN A 287 10.13 -64.39 12.28
C ASN A 287 10.84 -64.30 13.64
N SER A 288 10.67 -65.40 14.38
CA SER A 288 11.36 -65.76 15.61
C SER A 288 12.80 -66.19 15.28
N THR A 289 13.77 -65.80 16.10
CA THR A 289 14.76 -66.70 16.69
C THR A 289 15.80 -65.94 17.56
N GLN A 290 15.78 -66.23 18.81
CA GLN A 290 16.87 -66.52 19.79
C GLN A 290 18.29 -65.93 19.52
N ASN A 291 18.91 -65.20 20.42
CA ASN A 291 19.73 -65.75 21.51
C ASN A 291 20.64 -64.69 22.16
N SER A 292 20.55 -64.65 23.48
CA SER A 292 21.64 -64.68 24.48
C SER A 292 22.85 -63.74 24.40
N ALA A 293 22.93 -62.95 25.45
CA ALA A 293 24.04 -62.89 26.42
C ALA A 293 25.39 -62.30 26.07
N SER A 294 25.77 -61.33 26.80
CA SER A 294 26.92 -61.16 27.69
C SER A 294 27.60 -59.81 27.46
N ASN A 295 27.55 -58.93 28.43
CA ASN A 295 28.43 -58.72 29.58
C ASN A 295 29.83 -58.16 29.25
N ALA A 296 30.18 -57.18 30.06
CA ALA A 296 31.50 -56.67 30.43
C ALA A 296 31.94 -55.35 29.74
N GLN A 297 31.93 -54.27 30.47
CA GLN A 297 32.92 -53.71 31.42
C GLN A 297 34.22 -53.21 30.79
N SER A 298 34.50 -52.03 31.10
CA SER A 298 35.67 -51.31 31.66
C SER A 298 36.21 -50.25 30.71
N SER A 299 36.23 -49.06 31.13
CA SER A 299 37.09 -48.29 32.03
C SER A 299 38.30 -47.62 31.30
N THR A 300 38.44 -46.39 31.76
CA THR A 300 39.67 -45.58 31.88
C THR A 300 40.15 -44.89 30.62
N ASP A 301 40.45 -43.70 30.65
CA ASP A 301 41.03 -42.65 31.48
C ASP A 301 41.91 -41.76 30.64
N SER A 302 42.01 -40.55 31.04
CA SER A 302 43.09 -39.56 31.06
C SER A 302 43.40 -38.71 29.83
N SER A 303 43.15 -37.45 30.07
CA SER A 303 44.11 -36.35 30.35
C SER A 303 44.88 -35.74 29.19
N GLY A 304 44.87 -34.47 29.20
CA GLY A 304 46.02 -33.59 29.10
C GLY A 304 45.82 -32.46 28.10
N THR A 305 45.50 -31.31 28.60
CA THR A 305 46.32 -30.12 28.85
C THR A 305 46.77 -29.28 27.65
N ASP A 306 46.40 -28.02 27.77
CA ASP A 306 47.15 -26.78 27.61
C ASP A 306 47.54 -26.26 26.21
N GLY A 307 47.29 -25.00 26.10
CA GLY A 307 48.12 -24.11 25.30
C GLY A 307 47.50 -22.82 24.85
N TYR A 308 47.59 -21.84 25.70
CA TYR A 308 47.50 -20.36 25.47
C TYR A 308 48.24 -19.83 24.25
N ALA A 309 47.74 -18.76 23.66
CA ALA A 309 48.32 -17.42 23.47
C ALA A 309 47.66 -16.72 22.27
N ASN A 310 46.96 -15.64 22.42
CA ASN A 310 47.25 -14.21 22.63
C ASN A 310 48.17 -13.55 21.60
N ALA A 311 47.68 -12.52 20.96
CA ALA A 311 48.19 -11.21 20.60
C ALA A 311 47.71 -10.81 19.19
N SER A 312 46.91 -9.78 19.03
CA SER A 312 47.00 -8.34 19.16
C SER A 312 47.61 -7.65 17.91
N SER A 313 46.85 -6.63 17.52
CA SER A 313 47.20 -5.34 16.94
C SER A 313 47.38 -5.18 15.44
N ALA A 314 46.52 -4.39 14.89
CA ALA A 314 46.69 -3.06 14.33
C ALA A 314 47.33 -2.93 12.91
N ASN A 315 46.57 -2.51 11.99
CA ASN A 315 46.59 -1.18 11.36
C ASN A 315 45.28 -0.91 10.69
#